data_bba7cad0a9f83c0275bcc0a0db0963e7
#
_entry.id   bba7cad0a9f83c0275bcc0a0db0963e7
#
_cell.length_a   1.000
_cell.length_b   1.000
_cell.length_c   1.000
_cell.angle_alpha   90.00
_cell.angle_beta   90.00
_cell.angle_gamma   90.00
#
_symmetry.space_group_name_H-M   'P 1'
#
loop_
_entity.id
_entity.type
_entity.pdbx_description
1 polymer ?
#
loop_
_entity_poly.entity_id
_entity_poly.type
_entity_poly.pdbx_seq_one_letter_code
_entity_poly.pdbx_strand_id
1 'polypeptide(L)'
;MKKIIALLLAVVMVFALVACASGSKTDAPATDTPATETPAADEAPAAETTGERLYIPVMAKGFQHQFWQAVAAGSAAAAEDYNVEIYFDGPASETEIDAQVNMVKNELAKNPKAMALAALSTDAVTEILEECAEKNIPVIGFDSGVPGDTTGAVKATACTNNENAAAIAADKFNENETVVEAMKNATSDNPVIIGCLSQDAVSASVTGRTTGFVDEMAKIAETYQPGKVSIEGHAKWEKKVDAPAIIIEVAISATTEATAVQTAANSLLGMNPVAIFCSNEGAVTGFLAAVSDGEDLAEGGKYAGLVVAGFDAGAAQKNAVRQGWFYGSVTQDPYQIGYKAVELAVKAANGEAVEDVDTGAQWYDASNIDDEMIALLVYD
;
A
#
# COMPACT_ATOMS: atom_id res chain seq x y z
N MET A 1 48.48 -19.06 10.23
CA MET A 1 48.57 -20.46 10.69
C MET A 1 47.14 -20.97 10.73
N LYS A 2 46.78 -21.75 9.74
CA LYS A 2 46.37 -23.16 9.82
C LYS A 2 45.16 -23.33 10.76
N LYS A 3 44.04 -23.77 10.33
CA LYS A 3 43.51 -24.86 9.53
C LYS A 3 42.24 -25.38 10.23
N ILE A 4 41.16 -25.54 9.44
CA ILE A 4 40.37 -26.77 9.30
C ILE A 4 39.53 -27.14 10.53
N ILE A 5 38.16 -27.29 10.35
CA ILE A 5 37.53 -28.56 9.97
C ILE A 5 36.08 -28.30 9.54
N ALA A 6 35.74 -28.79 8.35
CA ALA A 6 34.41 -29.09 7.89
C ALA A 6 34.07 -30.53 8.28
N LEU A 7 32.81 -30.83 8.59
CA LEU A 7 32.19 -32.17 8.52
C LEU A 7 30.70 -32.00 8.59
N LEU A 8 29.92 -32.22 7.52
CA LEU A 8 29.38 -33.48 7.02
C LEU A 8 28.35 -34.12 7.97
N LEU A 9 27.13 -34.23 7.46
CA LEU A 9 26.30 -35.45 7.36
C LEU A 9 24.92 -35.04 6.92
N ALA A 10 24.40 -35.19 5.75
CA ALA A 10 24.11 -36.35 4.91
C ALA A 10 23.21 -37.41 5.57
N VAL A 11 21.95 -37.40 5.06
CA VAL A 11 21.18 -38.56 4.59
C VAL A 11 20.73 -39.61 5.60
N VAL A 12 19.44 -39.86 5.71
CA VAL A 12 18.87 -41.22 5.46
C VAL A 12 17.43 -41.07 4.98
N MET A 13 17.19 -41.39 3.73
CA MET A 13 15.90 -41.90 3.21
C MET A 13 15.81 -43.38 3.60
N VAL A 14 14.62 -43.81 4.10
CA VAL A 14 14.28 -45.24 4.10
C VAL A 14 12.90 -45.40 3.50
N PHE A 15 12.89 -45.97 2.32
CA PHE A 15 11.75 -46.63 1.68
C PHE A 15 11.41 -47.91 2.42
N ALA A 16 10.15 -48.19 2.65
CA ALA A 16 9.67 -49.53 2.87
C ALA A 16 8.34 -49.74 2.12
N LEU A 17 8.45 -50.35 0.97
CA LEU A 17 7.42 -51.12 0.27
C LEU A 17 7.30 -52.45 0.97
N VAL A 18 6.07 -52.88 1.29
CA VAL A 18 5.76 -54.31 1.44
C VAL A 18 4.40 -54.60 0.81
N ALA A 19 4.47 -55.56 -0.10
CA ALA A 19 3.36 -56.07 -0.90
C ALA A 19 2.68 -57.26 -0.20
N CYS A 20 1.44 -57.47 -0.57
CA CYS A 20 0.58 -58.67 -0.67
C CYS A 20 1.03 -59.99 -0.02
N ALA A 21 0.11 -60.66 0.68
CA ALA A 21 -0.45 -61.93 0.26
C ALA A 21 -1.47 -62.50 1.25
N SER A 22 -2.64 -62.71 0.77
CA SER A 22 -3.52 -63.90 0.72
C SER A 22 -3.69 -64.84 1.95
N GLY A 23 -4.97 -65.06 2.29
CA GLY A 23 -5.42 -66.42 2.52
C GLY A 23 -6.26 -66.74 3.73
N SER A 24 -7.50 -67.10 3.49
CA SER A 24 -8.32 -68.20 4.01
C SER A 24 -9.40 -67.96 5.06
N LYS A 25 -10.58 -68.18 4.56
CA LYS A 25 -11.88 -68.69 5.05
C LYS A 25 -11.93 -69.27 6.47
N THR A 26 -13.01 -68.94 7.18
CA THR A 26 -13.93 -69.92 7.76
C THR A 26 -15.30 -69.31 8.10
N ASP A 27 -16.34 -70.11 7.95
CA ASP A 27 -17.77 -69.93 7.87
C ASP A 27 -18.52 -69.40 9.13
N ALA A 28 -19.54 -68.68 8.87
CA ALA A 28 -20.96 -68.50 9.23
C ALA A 28 -21.48 -68.96 10.62
N PRO A 29 -22.69 -68.54 11.10
CA PRO A 29 -23.88 -68.23 10.36
C PRO A 29 -24.69 -66.97 10.78
N ALA A 30 -25.65 -66.63 9.93
CA ALA A 30 -26.62 -65.56 9.90
C ALA A 30 -27.62 -65.50 11.07
N THR A 31 -28.09 -64.29 11.40
CA THR A 31 -29.46 -64.05 11.85
C THR A 31 -29.98 -62.74 11.17
N ASP A 32 -31.10 -62.96 10.48
CA ASP A 32 -31.91 -61.96 9.81
C ASP A 32 -32.58 -61.00 10.78
N THR A 33 -32.54 -59.71 10.47
CA THR A 33 -33.62 -58.74 10.76
C THR A 33 -33.62 -57.63 9.73
N PRO A 34 -34.79 -57.19 9.19
CA PRO A 34 -34.86 -56.34 8.02
C PRO A 34 -34.56 -54.90 8.31
N ALA A 35 -33.65 -54.30 7.54
CA ALA A 35 -33.40 -52.88 7.55
C ALA A 35 -34.39 -52.15 6.64
N THR A 36 -35.04 -51.17 7.20
CA THR A 36 -35.89 -50.18 6.50
C THR A 36 -35.03 -49.31 5.58
N GLU A 37 -35.30 -49.38 4.28
CA GLU A 37 -34.69 -48.52 3.29
C GLU A 37 -35.20 -47.08 3.45
N THR A 38 -34.28 -46.16 3.78
CA THR A 38 -34.48 -44.72 3.57
C THR A 38 -33.99 -44.37 2.20
N PRO A 39 -34.74 -43.61 1.36
CA PRO A 39 -34.28 -43.24 0.02
C PRO A 39 -33.04 -42.31 0.12
N ALA A 40 -31.99 -42.67 -0.60
CA ALA A 40 -30.86 -41.83 -0.85
C ALA A 40 -31.33 -40.57 -1.59
N ALA A 41 -31.04 -39.39 -1.02
CA ALA A 41 -31.16 -38.14 -1.75
C ALA A 41 -30.16 -38.17 -2.88
N ASP A 42 -30.65 -38.02 -4.09
CA ASP A 42 -29.87 -37.78 -5.32
C ASP A 42 -29.01 -36.54 -5.08
N GLU A 43 -27.73 -36.70 -4.82
CA GLU A 43 -26.74 -35.63 -4.98
C GLU A 43 -26.68 -35.34 -6.50
N ALA A 44 -27.24 -34.20 -6.88
CA ALA A 44 -27.04 -33.64 -8.21
C ALA A 44 -25.52 -33.50 -8.44
N PRO A 45 -24.99 -33.99 -9.59
CA PRO A 45 -23.58 -33.79 -9.88
C PRO A 45 -23.30 -32.30 -9.94
N ALA A 46 -22.32 -31.85 -9.14
CA ALA A 46 -21.75 -30.52 -9.30
C ALA A 46 -21.34 -30.38 -10.77
N ALA A 47 -21.94 -29.43 -11.48
CA ALA A 47 -21.58 -29.13 -12.86
C ALA A 47 -20.12 -28.68 -12.82
N GLU A 48 -19.22 -29.55 -13.27
CA GLU A 48 -17.87 -29.14 -13.66
C GLU A 48 -18.03 -28.20 -14.83
N THR A 49 -17.97 -26.91 -14.58
CA THR A 49 -17.83 -25.90 -15.63
C THR A 49 -16.41 -26.01 -16.16
N THR A 50 -16.23 -26.84 -17.21
CA THR A 50 -15.04 -26.88 -18.07
C THR A 50 -15.02 -25.65 -19.00
N GLY A 51 -15.26 -24.42 -18.43
CA GLY A 51 -15.04 -23.17 -19.11
C GLY A 51 -13.65 -22.64 -18.71
N GLU A 52 -12.92 -22.12 -19.68
CA GLU A 52 -11.68 -21.40 -19.43
C GLU A 52 -11.95 -20.29 -18.39
N ARG A 53 -11.20 -20.31 -17.26
CA ARG A 53 -11.37 -19.33 -16.19
C ARG A 53 -11.08 -17.94 -16.74
N LEU A 54 -11.84 -16.95 -16.28
CA LEU A 54 -11.59 -15.56 -16.64
C LEU A 54 -10.18 -15.17 -16.21
N TYR A 55 -9.36 -14.68 -17.15
CA TYR A 55 -8.01 -14.21 -16.89
C TYR A 55 -7.97 -12.70 -16.68
N ILE A 56 -7.42 -12.24 -15.54
CA ILE A 56 -7.31 -10.84 -15.17
C ILE A 56 -5.88 -10.53 -14.72
N PRO A 57 -5.08 -9.79 -15.50
CA PRO A 57 -3.81 -9.24 -15.03
C PRO A 57 -4.05 -8.14 -13.99
N VAL A 58 -3.28 -8.18 -12.90
CA VAL A 58 -3.29 -7.22 -11.81
C VAL A 58 -1.90 -6.62 -11.72
N MET A 59 -1.72 -5.42 -12.27
CA MET A 59 -0.43 -4.78 -12.45
C MET A 59 -0.14 -3.77 -11.35
N ALA A 60 0.74 -4.14 -10.42
CA ALA A 60 1.17 -3.33 -9.27
C ALA A 60 2.26 -2.33 -9.64
N LYS A 61 2.59 -1.38 -8.72
CA LYS A 61 3.71 -0.45 -8.92
C LYS A 61 5.08 -1.09 -8.66
N GLY A 62 5.15 -2.15 -7.83
CA GLY A 62 6.40 -2.83 -7.50
C GLY A 62 6.24 -3.82 -6.36
N PHE A 63 7.39 -4.33 -5.87
CA PHE A 63 7.44 -5.27 -4.73
C PHE A 63 8.40 -4.83 -3.64
N GLN A 64 8.95 -3.62 -3.71
CA GLN A 64 9.93 -3.12 -2.75
C GLN A 64 9.33 -2.78 -1.38
N HIS A 65 8.00 -2.60 -1.30
CA HIS A 65 7.27 -2.30 -0.07
C HIS A 65 6.40 -3.48 0.36
N GLN A 66 6.30 -3.71 1.66
CA GLN A 66 5.47 -4.78 2.24
C GLN A 66 3.98 -4.60 1.95
N PHE A 67 3.55 -3.36 1.72
CA PHE A 67 2.22 -3.01 1.24
C PHE A 67 1.74 -3.90 0.08
N TRP A 68 2.61 -4.12 -0.94
CA TRP A 68 2.25 -4.90 -2.13
C TRP A 68 2.01 -6.39 -1.86
N GLN A 69 2.59 -6.93 -0.77
CA GLN A 69 2.32 -8.32 -0.35
C GLN A 69 0.89 -8.47 0.19
N ALA A 70 0.42 -7.48 0.97
CA ALA A 70 -0.95 -7.47 1.46
C ALA A 70 -1.97 -7.25 0.33
N VAL A 71 -1.66 -6.38 -0.65
CA VAL A 71 -2.48 -6.20 -1.87
C VAL A 71 -2.56 -7.51 -2.66
N ALA A 72 -1.44 -8.22 -2.85
CA ALA A 72 -1.41 -9.50 -3.54
C ALA A 72 -2.25 -10.56 -2.81
N ALA A 73 -2.20 -10.61 -1.48
CA ALA A 73 -3.01 -11.53 -0.69
C ALA A 73 -4.52 -11.28 -0.87
N GLY A 74 -4.94 -10.01 -0.85
CA GLY A 74 -6.34 -9.63 -1.13
C GLY A 74 -6.77 -9.99 -2.55
N SER A 75 -5.91 -9.74 -3.54
CA SER A 75 -6.17 -10.11 -4.94
C SER A 75 -6.32 -11.62 -5.12
N ALA A 76 -5.47 -12.42 -4.46
CA ALA A 76 -5.54 -13.88 -4.49
C ALA A 76 -6.84 -14.42 -3.86
N ALA A 77 -7.26 -13.87 -2.72
CA ALA A 77 -8.50 -14.25 -2.08
C ALA A 77 -9.71 -13.95 -2.98
N ALA A 78 -9.77 -12.78 -3.61
CA ALA A 78 -10.83 -12.47 -4.55
C ALA A 78 -10.79 -13.40 -5.78
N ALA A 79 -9.61 -13.79 -6.27
CA ALA A 79 -9.49 -14.74 -7.38
C ALA A 79 -10.07 -16.12 -7.03
N GLU A 80 -9.93 -16.56 -5.78
CA GLU A 80 -10.55 -17.79 -5.27
C GLU A 80 -12.08 -17.65 -5.20
N ASP A 81 -12.57 -16.58 -4.56
CA ASP A 81 -13.99 -16.33 -4.34
C ASP A 81 -14.78 -16.20 -5.67
N TYR A 82 -14.18 -15.54 -6.67
CA TYR A 82 -14.79 -15.34 -7.99
C TYR A 82 -14.43 -16.43 -9.00
N ASN A 83 -13.63 -17.42 -8.63
CA ASN A 83 -13.15 -18.52 -9.49
C ASN A 83 -12.52 -18.00 -10.79
N VAL A 84 -11.63 -17.01 -10.69
CA VAL A 84 -10.89 -16.43 -11.82
C VAL A 84 -9.40 -16.76 -11.73
N GLU A 85 -8.67 -16.57 -12.81
CA GLU A 85 -7.22 -16.64 -12.85
C GLU A 85 -6.67 -15.23 -12.87
N ILE A 86 -5.79 -14.91 -11.93
CA ILE A 86 -5.09 -13.61 -11.92
C ILE A 86 -3.61 -13.80 -12.22
N TYR A 87 -3.01 -12.78 -12.81
CA TYR A 87 -1.56 -12.60 -12.88
C TYR A 87 -1.21 -11.31 -12.15
N PHE A 88 -0.75 -11.45 -10.89
CA PHE A 88 -0.32 -10.33 -10.08
C PHE A 88 1.17 -10.13 -10.27
N ASP A 89 1.57 -8.98 -10.82
CA ASP A 89 2.97 -8.66 -11.06
C ASP A 89 3.20 -7.14 -11.07
N GLY A 90 4.46 -6.72 -11.06
CA GLY A 90 4.90 -5.34 -11.13
C GLY A 90 6.41 -5.25 -11.34
N PRO A 91 6.97 -4.08 -11.65
CA PRO A 91 8.40 -3.90 -11.79
C PRO A 91 9.13 -4.14 -10.45
N ALA A 92 10.44 -4.36 -10.49
CA ALA A 92 11.23 -4.60 -9.30
C ALA A 92 11.32 -3.36 -8.40
N SER A 93 11.20 -2.17 -8.97
CA SER A 93 11.26 -0.88 -8.27
C SER A 93 10.23 0.10 -8.84
N GLU A 94 9.70 0.96 -7.99
CA GLU A 94 8.77 2.04 -8.38
C GLU A 94 9.44 3.17 -9.19
N THR A 95 10.75 3.07 -9.47
CA THR A 95 11.45 3.92 -10.44
C THR A 95 11.30 3.44 -11.89
N GLU A 96 10.85 2.21 -12.10
CA GLU A 96 10.91 1.52 -13.41
C GLU A 96 9.61 1.70 -14.21
N ILE A 97 9.24 2.96 -14.49
CA ILE A 97 8.01 3.30 -15.22
C ILE A 97 7.94 2.58 -16.58
N ASP A 98 9.03 2.61 -17.35
CA ASP A 98 9.09 1.96 -18.67
C ASP A 98 8.94 0.43 -18.57
N ALA A 99 9.46 -0.18 -17.50
CA ALA A 99 9.28 -1.59 -17.25
C ALA A 99 7.80 -1.91 -16.99
N GLN A 100 7.11 -1.14 -16.15
CA GLN A 100 5.67 -1.31 -15.91
C GLN A 100 4.87 -1.18 -17.22
N VAL A 101 5.14 -0.14 -18.03
CA VAL A 101 4.48 0.07 -19.33
C VAL A 101 4.64 -1.16 -20.23
N ASN A 102 5.86 -1.72 -20.32
CA ASN A 102 6.12 -2.90 -21.12
C ASN A 102 5.40 -4.16 -20.58
N MET A 103 5.36 -4.33 -19.27
CA MET A 103 4.63 -5.44 -18.62
C MET A 103 3.14 -5.34 -18.92
N VAL A 104 2.53 -4.19 -18.79
CA VAL A 104 1.11 -3.96 -19.09
C VAL A 104 0.82 -4.23 -20.57
N LYS A 105 1.67 -3.76 -21.50
CA LYS A 105 1.54 -4.05 -22.94
C LYS A 105 1.62 -5.57 -23.24
N ASN A 106 2.50 -6.29 -22.56
CA ASN A 106 2.62 -7.74 -22.71
C ASN A 106 1.34 -8.46 -22.24
N GLU A 107 0.75 -8.01 -21.15
CA GLU A 107 -0.51 -8.58 -20.65
C GLU A 107 -1.69 -8.21 -21.55
N LEU A 108 -1.75 -6.99 -22.05
CA LEU A 108 -2.77 -6.55 -22.99
C LEU A 108 -2.75 -7.35 -24.31
N ALA A 109 -1.56 -7.76 -24.77
CA ALA A 109 -1.40 -8.61 -25.96
C ALA A 109 -2.04 -10.00 -25.82
N LYS A 110 -2.30 -10.46 -24.58
CA LYS A 110 -3.03 -11.72 -24.31
C LYS A 110 -4.55 -11.57 -24.44
N ASN A 111 -5.05 -10.36 -24.73
CA ASN A 111 -6.47 -10.01 -24.84
C ASN A 111 -7.29 -10.39 -23.58
N PRO A 112 -6.93 -9.93 -22.38
CA PRO A 112 -7.67 -10.19 -21.16
C PRO A 112 -9.08 -9.60 -21.25
N LYS A 113 -10.02 -10.14 -20.48
CA LYS A 113 -11.40 -9.62 -20.44
C LYS A 113 -11.57 -8.35 -19.59
N ALA A 114 -10.65 -8.13 -18.68
CA ALA A 114 -10.48 -6.91 -17.89
C ALA A 114 -9.04 -6.86 -17.39
N MET A 115 -8.60 -5.72 -16.87
CA MET A 115 -7.29 -5.53 -16.27
C MET A 115 -7.43 -4.68 -15.02
N ALA A 116 -6.63 -4.95 -13.99
CA ALA A 116 -6.43 -4.05 -12.85
C ALA A 116 -5.06 -3.38 -12.94
N LEU A 117 -4.99 -2.07 -12.71
CA LEU A 117 -3.77 -1.27 -12.88
C LEU A 117 -3.57 -0.25 -11.75
N ALA A 118 -2.45 -0.34 -11.05
CA ALA A 118 -1.91 0.71 -10.21
C ALA A 118 -0.78 1.43 -10.97
N ALA A 119 -1.07 2.58 -11.58
CA ALA A 119 -0.11 3.25 -12.44
C ALA A 119 1.03 3.91 -11.65
N LEU A 120 2.28 3.70 -12.05
CA LEU A 120 3.44 4.44 -11.57
C LEU A 120 3.40 5.91 -12.01
N SER A 121 2.94 6.13 -13.24
CA SER A 121 2.74 7.45 -13.83
C SER A 121 1.47 7.44 -14.66
N THR A 122 0.57 8.37 -14.37
CA THR A 122 -0.69 8.53 -15.11
C THR A 122 -0.46 8.84 -16.58
N ASP A 123 0.54 9.69 -16.87
CA ASP A 123 0.85 10.09 -18.25
C ASP A 123 1.44 8.95 -19.07
N ALA A 124 2.27 8.11 -18.44
CA ALA A 124 2.97 7.02 -19.14
C ALA A 124 2.04 5.88 -19.63
N VAL A 125 0.85 5.76 -19.04
CA VAL A 125 -0.12 4.70 -19.40
C VAL A 125 -1.21 5.16 -20.38
N THR A 126 -1.21 6.43 -20.82
CA THR A 126 -2.26 7.00 -21.67
C THR A 126 -2.46 6.19 -22.96
N GLU A 127 -1.39 5.88 -23.72
CA GLU A 127 -1.49 5.06 -24.94
C GLU A 127 -2.06 3.66 -24.69
N ILE A 128 -1.76 3.09 -23.53
CA ILE A 128 -2.28 1.77 -23.13
C ILE A 128 -3.79 1.86 -22.87
N LEU A 129 -4.25 2.92 -22.21
CA LEU A 129 -5.68 3.13 -21.95
C LEU A 129 -6.46 3.39 -23.25
N GLU A 130 -5.87 4.11 -24.22
CA GLU A 130 -6.44 4.26 -25.55
C GLU A 130 -6.62 2.89 -26.23
N GLU A 131 -5.58 2.04 -26.19
CA GLU A 131 -5.65 0.68 -26.74
C GLU A 131 -6.68 -0.19 -26.02
N CYS A 132 -6.79 -0.07 -24.67
CA CYS A 132 -7.82 -0.77 -23.89
C CYS A 132 -9.23 -0.33 -24.32
N ALA A 133 -9.45 0.98 -24.50
CA ALA A 133 -10.73 1.52 -24.95
C ALA A 133 -11.10 1.02 -26.35
N GLU A 134 -10.17 1.05 -27.31
CA GLU A 134 -10.36 0.52 -28.68
C GLU A 134 -10.73 -0.96 -28.69
N LYS A 135 -10.10 -1.77 -27.82
CA LYS A 135 -10.35 -3.20 -27.68
C LYS A 135 -11.54 -3.53 -26.78
N ASN A 136 -12.19 -2.54 -26.18
CA ASN A 136 -13.25 -2.71 -25.17
C ASN A 136 -12.81 -3.59 -23.99
N ILE A 137 -11.58 -3.43 -23.52
CA ILE A 137 -11.04 -4.06 -22.32
C ILE A 137 -11.20 -3.08 -21.16
N PRO A 138 -12.12 -3.31 -20.21
CA PRO A 138 -12.28 -2.44 -19.05
C PRO A 138 -11.04 -2.51 -18.15
N VAL A 139 -10.62 -1.36 -17.67
CA VAL A 139 -9.53 -1.21 -16.71
C VAL A 139 -10.13 -0.81 -15.35
N ILE A 140 -9.69 -1.47 -14.29
CA ILE A 140 -9.96 -1.08 -12.91
C ILE A 140 -8.68 -0.48 -12.33
N GLY A 141 -8.75 0.78 -11.93
CA GLY A 141 -7.69 1.39 -11.16
C GLY A 141 -7.62 0.78 -9.76
N PHE A 142 -6.44 0.66 -9.18
CA PHE A 142 -6.32 0.38 -7.76
C PHE A 142 -5.12 1.10 -7.15
N ASP A 143 -5.09 1.30 -5.85
CA ASP A 143 -4.10 2.12 -5.14
C ASP A 143 -3.96 3.54 -5.73
N SER A 144 -3.13 3.72 -6.74
CA SER A 144 -2.98 4.98 -7.46
C SER A 144 -4.09 5.23 -8.48
N GLY A 145 -4.55 4.18 -9.18
CA GLY A 145 -5.44 4.30 -10.32
C GLY A 145 -4.87 5.21 -11.42
N VAL A 146 -5.76 5.71 -12.25
CA VAL A 146 -5.46 6.72 -13.29
C VAL A 146 -6.56 7.79 -13.25
N PRO A 147 -6.55 8.68 -12.27
CA PRO A 147 -7.55 9.75 -12.19
C PRO A 147 -7.45 10.69 -13.41
N GLY A 148 -8.62 11.09 -13.92
CA GLY A 148 -8.68 11.95 -15.08
C GLY A 148 -8.53 11.23 -16.43
N ASP A 149 -8.63 9.89 -16.45
CA ASP A 149 -8.70 9.15 -17.73
C ASP A 149 -9.83 9.70 -18.61
N THR A 150 -9.47 10.10 -19.83
CA THR A 150 -10.41 10.63 -20.85
C THR A 150 -10.72 9.62 -21.92
N THR A 151 -10.08 8.45 -21.91
CA THR A 151 -10.27 7.39 -22.91
C THR A 151 -11.56 6.59 -22.65
N GLY A 152 -12.03 6.61 -21.40
CA GLY A 152 -13.15 5.80 -20.93
C GLY A 152 -12.80 4.32 -20.73
N ALA A 153 -11.51 3.94 -20.74
CA ALA A 153 -11.05 2.59 -20.42
C ALA A 153 -11.20 2.29 -18.94
N VAL A 154 -10.83 3.24 -18.06
CA VAL A 154 -10.98 3.11 -16.62
C VAL A 154 -12.45 3.20 -16.25
N LYS A 155 -12.97 2.15 -15.60
CA LYS A 155 -14.41 2.04 -15.24
C LYS A 155 -14.67 2.36 -13.79
N ALA A 156 -13.73 2.07 -12.91
CA ALA A 156 -13.77 2.36 -11.49
C ALA A 156 -12.37 2.22 -10.88
N THR A 157 -12.18 2.73 -9.67
CA THR A 157 -10.94 2.62 -8.92
C THR A 157 -11.23 2.13 -7.50
N ALA A 158 -10.45 1.12 -7.03
CA ALA A 158 -10.42 0.67 -5.64
C ALA A 158 -9.20 1.28 -4.96
N CYS A 159 -9.38 2.29 -4.13
CA CYS A 159 -8.27 2.98 -3.46
C CYS A 159 -8.72 3.62 -2.15
N THR A 160 -7.76 4.01 -1.34
CA THR A 160 -7.97 4.95 -0.23
C THR A 160 -8.25 6.35 -0.79
N ASN A 161 -9.16 7.09 -0.20
CA ASN A 161 -9.24 8.54 -0.42
C ASN A 161 -7.99 9.19 0.18
N ASN A 162 -6.95 9.32 -0.65
CA ASN A 162 -5.60 9.69 -0.22
C ASN A 162 -5.52 11.11 0.37
N GLU A 163 -6.31 12.06 -0.14
CA GLU A 163 -6.34 13.43 0.38
C GLU A 163 -6.95 13.44 1.79
N ASN A 164 -8.12 12.84 1.98
CA ASN A 164 -8.76 12.77 3.29
C ASN A 164 -7.92 11.97 4.29
N ALA A 165 -7.30 10.88 3.85
CA ALA A 165 -6.45 10.05 4.70
C ALA A 165 -5.21 10.84 5.21
N ALA A 166 -4.55 11.60 4.34
CA ALA A 166 -3.39 12.39 4.74
C ALA A 166 -3.76 13.62 5.59
N ALA A 167 -4.95 14.18 5.41
CA ALA A 167 -5.48 15.24 6.28
C ALA A 167 -5.55 14.78 7.74
N ILE A 168 -5.80 13.48 8.03
CA ILE A 168 -5.77 12.92 9.38
C ILE A 168 -4.42 13.21 10.08
N ALA A 169 -3.30 13.10 9.38
CA ALA A 169 -1.99 13.39 9.96
C ALA A 169 -1.83 14.87 10.33
N ALA A 170 -2.37 15.78 9.53
CA ALA A 170 -2.39 17.21 9.85
C ALA A 170 -3.27 17.51 11.08
N ASP A 171 -4.46 16.88 11.16
CA ASP A 171 -5.33 16.98 12.35
C ASP A 171 -4.62 16.45 13.60
N LYS A 172 -3.90 15.33 13.50
CA LYS A 172 -3.12 14.77 14.59
C LYS A 172 -1.95 15.68 15.02
N PHE A 173 -1.32 16.38 14.10
CA PHE A 173 -0.33 17.41 14.45
C PHE A 173 -0.99 18.58 15.21
N ASN A 174 -2.23 18.93 14.91
CA ASN A 174 -2.99 19.93 15.64
C ASN A 174 -3.47 19.46 17.02
N GLU A 175 -3.44 18.17 17.31
CA GLU A 175 -3.66 17.59 18.65
C GLU A 175 -2.36 17.52 19.48
N ASN A 176 -1.18 17.63 18.85
CA ASN A 176 0.12 17.53 19.50
C ASN A 176 0.53 18.87 20.14
N GLU A 177 0.72 18.87 21.48
CA GLU A 177 1.05 20.10 22.24
C GLU A 177 2.32 20.79 21.72
N THR A 178 3.37 20.03 21.36
CA THR A 178 4.64 20.60 20.87
C THR A 178 4.43 21.36 19.57
N VAL A 179 3.69 20.79 18.63
CA VAL A 179 3.41 21.41 17.32
C VAL A 179 2.51 22.65 17.51
N VAL A 180 1.45 22.51 18.31
CA VAL A 180 0.51 23.60 18.59
C VAL A 180 1.20 24.79 19.26
N GLU A 181 2.02 24.56 20.29
CA GLU A 181 2.76 25.63 20.96
C GLU A 181 3.80 26.28 20.02
N ALA A 182 4.46 25.51 19.17
CA ALA A 182 5.36 26.05 18.15
C ALA A 182 4.61 26.99 17.19
N MET A 183 3.46 26.56 16.64
CA MET A 183 2.64 27.37 15.73
C MET A 183 2.12 28.65 16.39
N LYS A 184 1.67 28.59 17.66
CA LYS A 184 1.20 29.75 18.41
C LYS A 184 2.30 30.81 18.61
N ASN A 185 3.52 30.35 18.86
CA ASN A 185 4.67 31.22 19.18
C ASN A 185 5.52 31.57 17.94
N ALA A 186 5.13 31.11 16.75
CA ALA A 186 5.83 31.36 15.50
C ALA A 186 5.85 32.85 15.16
N THR A 187 6.97 33.33 14.63
CA THR A 187 7.13 34.72 14.18
C THR A 187 7.88 34.76 12.85
N SER A 188 7.75 35.84 12.11
CA SER A 188 8.50 36.01 10.85
C SER A 188 10.03 36.09 11.03
N ASP A 189 10.51 36.47 12.22
CA ASP A 189 11.94 36.50 12.53
C ASP A 189 12.47 35.10 12.95
N ASN A 190 11.55 34.21 13.39
CA ASN A 190 11.85 32.84 13.75
C ASN A 190 10.69 31.94 13.26
N PRO A 191 10.64 31.64 11.97
CA PRO A 191 9.55 30.85 11.40
C PRO A 191 9.60 29.39 11.87
N VAL A 192 8.42 28.81 12.09
CA VAL A 192 8.27 27.39 12.36
C VAL A 192 8.16 26.63 11.04
N ILE A 193 8.89 25.55 10.94
CA ILE A 193 8.88 24.67 9.75
C ILE A 193 8.14 23.36 10.07
N ILE A 194 7.18 23.02 9.22
CA ILE A 194 6.47 21.73 9.23
C ILE A 194 6.78 21.06 7.90
N GLY A 195 7.41 19.89 7.95
CA GLY A 195 7.85 19.18 6.76
C GLY A 195 6.82 18.21 6.20
N CYS A 196 6.75 18.11 4.89
CA CYS A 196 6.11 17.02 4.17
C CYS A 196 7.17 16.34 3.30
N LEU A 197 7.61 15.15 3.69
CA LEU A 197 8.54 14.32 2.91
C LEU A 197 7.75 13.40 2.01
N SER A 198 7.95 13.51 0.71
CA SER A 198 7.22 12.71 -0.27
C SER A 198 8.18 11.96 -1.20
N GLN A 199 7.83 10.71 -1.51
CA GLN A 199 8.63 9.83 -2.34
C GLN A 199 8.67 10.29 -3.80
N ASP A 200 7.56 10.79 -4.33
CA ASP A 200 7.42 11.26 -5.71
C ASP A 200 6.31 12.33 -5.83
N ALA A 201 6.17 12.89 -7.02
CA ALA A 201 5.11 13.84 -7.38
C ALA A 201 4.36 13.44 -8.67
N VAL A 202 4.40 12.15 -9.05
CA VAL A 202 3.83 11.64 -10.31
C VAL A 202 2.78 10.55 -10.12
N SER A 203 2.88 9.72 -9.07
CA SER A 203 1.82 8.76 -8.75
C SER A 203 0.64 9.46 -8.06
N ALA A 204 -0.58 9.06 -8.41
CA ALA A 204 -1.78 9.73 -7.92
C ALA A 204 -1.94 9.57 -6.41
N SER A 205 -1.65 8.39 -5.84
CA SER A 205 -1.77 8.14 -4.40
C SER A 205 -0.83 9.04 -3.59
N VAL A 206 0.46 9.08 -3.92
CA VAL A 206 1.46 9.87 -3.21
C VAL A 206 1.22 11.38 -3.37
N THR A 207 0.84 11.80 -4.58
CA THR A 207 0.46 13.19 -4.86
C THR A 207 -0.78 13.60 -4.06
N GLY A 208 -1.80 12.74 -3.99
CA GLY A 208 -3.01 12.99 -3.20
C GLY A 208 -2.71 13.13 -1.71
N ARG A 209 -1.85 12.25 -1.15
CA ARG A 209 -1.41 12.34 0.26
C ARG A 209 -0.66 13.65 0.54
N THR A 210 0.26 14.03 -0.35
CA THR A 210 0.98 15.32 -0.21
C THR A 210 -0.01 16.49 -0.24
N THR A 211 -0.95 16.50 -1.19
CA THR A 211 -1.98 17.55 -1.31
C THR A 211 -2.85 17.60 -0.06
N GLY A 212 -3.40 16.48 0.37
CA GLY A 212 -4.31 16.42 1.52
C GLY A 212 -3.65 16.88 2.82
N PHE A 213 -2.40 16.44 3.08
CA PHE A 213 -1.65 16.91 4.24
C PHE A 213 -1.35 18.41 4.17
N VAL A 214 -0.82 18.89 3.04
CA VAL A 214 -0.40 20.29 2.87
C VAL A 214 -1.60 21.24 2.97
N ASP A 215 -2.72 20.90 2.31
CA ASP A 215 -3.92 21.73 2.31
C ASP A 215 -4.55 21.81 3.71
N GLU A 216 -4.67 20.69 4.42
CA GLU A 216 -5.23 20.69 5.77
C GLU A 216 -4.30 21.36 6.77
N MET A 217 -2.99 21.07 6.71
CA MET A 217 -2.00 21.70 7.57
C MET A 217 -1.95 23.23 7.36
N ALA A 218 -2.09 23.70 6.10
CA ALA A 218 -2.17 25.13 5.80
C ALA A 218 -3.41 25.77 6.41
N LYS A 219 -4.58 25.14 6.32
CA LYS A 219 -5.82 25.64 6.96
C LYS A 219 -5.64 25.72 8.49
N ILE A 220 -5.09 24.69 9.10
CA ILE A 220 -4.79 24.64 10.53
C ILE A 220 -3.84 25.76 10.91
N ALA A 221 -2.70 25.89 10.22
CA ALA A 221 -1.67 26.89 10.49
C ALA A 221 -2.19 28.34 10.36
N GLU A 222 -3.06 28.60 9.38
CA GLU A 222 -3.74 29.90 9.21
C GLU A 222 -4.63 30.29 10.40
N THR A 223 -5.11 29.33 11.19
CA THR A 223 -5.86 29.63 12.43
C THR A 223 -4.96 30.20 13.53
N TYR A 224 -3.67 29.86 13.54
CA TYR A 224 -2.68 30.36 14.48
C TYR A 224 -1.94 31.61 13.98
N GLN A 225 -1.62 31.67 12.68
CA GLN A 225 -0.85 32.76 12.07
C GLN A 225 -1.52 33.25 10.78
N PRO A 226 -2.65 33.97 10.88
CA PRO A 226 -3.44 34.39 9.72
C PRO A 226 -2.65 35.24 8.72
N GLY A 227 -2.59 34.82 7.46
CA GLY A 227 -1.92 35.48 6.37
C GLY A 227 -0.37 35.39 6.44
N LYS A 228 0.16 34.49 7.30
CA LYS A 228 1.60 34.30 7.53
C LYS A 228 2.04 32.84 7.29
N VAL A 229 1.29 32.08 6.54
CA VAL A 229 1.61 30.68 6.22
C VAL A 229 2.08 30.60 4.76
N SER A 230 3.31 30.14 4.54
CA SER A 230 3.86 29.78 3.24
C SER A 230 3.84 28.28 3.04
N ILE A 231 3.66 27.84 1.78
CA ILE A 231 3.95 26.49 1.32
C ILE A 231 5.13 26.62 0.36
N GLU A 232 6.22 25.91 0.64
CA GLU A 232 7.48 26.05 -0.10
C GLU A 232 8.06 24.69 -0.50
N GLY A 233 9.17 24.67 -1.20
CA GLY A 233 9.93 23.46 -1.56
C GLY A 233 9.58 22.85 -2.91
N HIS A 234 8.32 22.81 -3.34
CA HIS A 234 7.96 22.25 -4.64
C HIS A 234 6.88 23.05 -5.37
N ALA A 235 7.14 23.38 -6.65
CA ALA A 235 6.32 24.28 -7.47
C ALA A 235 4.84 23.88 -7.59
N LYS A 236 4.52 22.58 -7.51
CA LYS A 236 3.13 22.08 -7.61
C LYS A 236 2.24 22.58 -6.48
N TRP A 237 2.79 22.76 -5.26
CA TRP A 237 2.06 23.17 -4.08
C TRP A 237 2.42 24.57 -3.59
N GLU A 238 3.40 25.23 -4.21
CA GLU A 238 3.98 26.48 -3.72
C GLU A 238 2.94 27.58 -3.59
N LYS A 239 2.89 28.19 -2.40
CA LYS A 239 2.10 29.39 -2.06
C LYS A 239 2.92 30.25 -1.12
N LYS A 240 3.64 31.24 -1.64
CA LYS A 240 4.51 32.11 -0.85
C LYS A 240 3.78 33.35 -0.34
N VAL A 241 4.07 33.70 0.91
CA VAL A 241 3.69 34.98 1.50
C VAL A 241 4.92 35.73 1.96
N ASP A 242 4.82 37.07 2.06
CA ASP A 242 5.91 37.90 2.55
C ASP A 242 6.11 37.69 4.06
N ALA A 243 7.35 37.42 4.48
CA ALA A 243 7.74 37.22 5.86
C ALA A 243 6.83 36.21 6.60
N PRO A 244 6.82 34.92 6.20
CA PRO A 244 6.00 33.90 6.83
C PRO A 244 6.42 33.65 8.28
N ALA A 245 5.46 33.33 9.12
CA ALA A 245 5.71 32.82 10.47
C ALA A 245 5.68 31.28 10.51
N ILE A 246 4.94 30.66 9.59
CA ILE A 246 4.91 29.20 9.43
C ILE A 246 5.22 28.86 7.97
N ILE A 247 6.10 27.89 7.78
CA ILE A 247 6.47 27.35 6.47
C ILE A 247 6.13 25.86 6.44
N ILE A 248 5.28 25.45 5.51
CA ILE A 248 5.05 24.05 5.19
C ILE A 248 6.01 23.72 4.06
N GLU A 249 7.07 22.97 4.37
CA GLU A 249 8.12 22.62 3.41
C GLU A 249 7.83 21.27 2.77
N VAL A 250 7.65 21.25 1.45
CA VAL A 250 7.38 20.05 0.65
C VAL A 250 8.69 19.56 0.04
N ALA A 251 9.27 18.52 0.61
CA ALA A 251 10.49 17.89 0.13
C ALA A 251 10.14 16.65 -0.70
N ILE A 252 10.34 16.73 -2.02
CA ILE A 252 10.14 15.61 -2.93
C ILE A 252 11.50 14.95 -3.22
N SER A 253 11.55 13.62 -3.12
CA SER A 253 12.73 12.86 -3.51
C SER A 253 12.96 12.94 -5.03
N ALA A 254 14.24 12.93 -5.43
CA ALA A 254 14.61 12.96 -6.85
C ALA A 254 14.24 11.66 -7.59
N THR A 255 14.21 10.53 -6.86
CA THR A 255 13.76 9.22 -7.33
C THR A 255 13.14 8.46 -6.15
N THR A 256 12.46 7.34 -6.39
CA THR A 256 11.89 6.49 -5.32
C THR A 256 12.92 5.59 -4.64
N GLU A 257 14.19 5.69 -5.02
CA GLU A 257 15.28 4.96 -4.36
C GLU A 257 15.51 5.44 -2.92
N ALA A 258 15.69 4.51 -1.99
CA ALA A 258 15.82 4.80 -0.56
C ALA A 258 16.91 5.85 -0.25
N THR A 259 18.04 5.84 -0.97
CA THR A 259 19.13 6.81 -0.80
C THR A 259 18.77 8.21 -1.27
N ALA A 260 17.93 8.34 -2.30
CA ALA A 260 17.44 9.62 -2.77
C ALA A 260 16.43 10.20 -1.77
N VAL A 261 15.53 9.35 -1.25
CA VAL A 261 14.57 9.74 -0.20
C VAL A 261 15.31 10.15 1.08
N GLN A 262 16.34 9.40 1.50
CA GLN A 262 17.21 9.75 2.62
C GLN A 262 17.87 11.12 2.43
N THR A 263 18.29 11.45 1.20
CA THR A 263 18.87 12.75 0.88
C THR A 263 17.85 13.88 1.04
N ALA A 264 16.62 13.70 0.57
CA ALA A 264 15.54 14.65 0.75
C ALA A 264 15.19 14.84 2.26
N ALA A 265 15.14 13.72 3.01
CA ALA A 265 14.93 13.75 4.45
C ALA A 265 16.03 14.54 5.18
N ASN A 266 17.31 14.32 4.85
CA ASN A 266 18.43 15.06 5.43
C ASN A 266 18.35 16.58 5.13
N SER A 267 17.93 16.95 3.92
CA SER A 267 17.74 18.34 3.56
C SER A 267 16.65 19.00 4.41
N LEU A 268 15.53 18.30 4.59
CA LEU A 268 14.42 18.76 5.44
C LEU A 268 14.81 18.84 6.92
N LEU A 269 15.49 17.82 7.45
CA LEU A 269 16.02 17.81 8.82
C LEU A 269 17.01 18.95 9.08
N GLY A 270 17.78 19.36 8.05
CA GLY A 270 18.70 20.50 8.11
C GLY A 270 18.00 21.85 8.33
N MET A 271 16.70 21.94 8.05
CA MET A 271 15.87 23.14 8.28
C MET A 271 15.32 23.21 9.72
N ASN A 272 15.60 22.21 10.56
CA ASN A 272 15.14 22.11 11.95
C ASN A 272 13.60 22.18 12.10
N PRO A 273 12.83 21.31 11.43
CA PRO A 273 11.38 21.30 11.51
C PRO A 273 10.88 20.88 12.89
N VAL A 274 9.71 21.37 13.31
CA VAL A 274 9.03 20.92 14.54
C VAL A 274 8.28 19.60 14.32
N ALA A 275 7.79 19.37 13.10
CA ALA A 275 7.11 18.15 12.72
C ALA A 275 7.42 17.75 11.26
N ILE A 276 7.38 16.45 10.97
CA ILE A 276 7.51 15.90 9.61
C ILE A 276 6.43 14.84 9.38
N PHE A 277 5.71 14.99 8.27
CA PHE A 277 4.86 13.94 7.70
C PHE A 277 5.60 13.22 6.57
N CYS A 278 5.58 11.88 6.58
CA CYS A 278 6.15 11.03 5.53
C CYS A 278 4.99 10.40 4.75
N SER A 279 4.89 10.67 3.44
CA SER A 279 3.69 10.42 2.63
C SER A 279 3.40 8.95 2.30
N ASN A 280 4.37 8.03 2.50
CA ASN A 280 4.21 6.59 2.26
C ASN A 280 5.33 5.78 2.91
N GLU A 281 5.26 4.44 2.83
CA GLU A 281 6.29 3.53 3.37
C GLU A 281 7.70 3.85 2.84
N GLY A 282 7.85 4.22 1.56
CA GLY A 282 9.13 4.61 0.98
C GLY A 282 9.70 5.89 1.59
N ALA A 283 8.85 6.90 1.83
CA ALA A 283 9.25 8.13 2.51
C ALA A 283 9.65 7.84 3.96
N VAL A 284 8.91 6.99 4.67
CA VAL A 284 9.25 6.54 6.04
C VAL A 284 10.59 5.82 6.08
N THR A 285 10.83 4.88 5.17
CA THR A 285 12.08 4.12 5.11
C THR A 285 13.29 5.04 4.89
N GLY A 286 13.19 5.97 3.95
CA GLY A 286 14.25 6.95 3.70
C GLY A 286 14.45 7.92 4.86
N PHE A 287 13.37 8.33 5.53
CA PHE A 287 13.44 9.15 6.74
C PHE A 287 14.13 8.41 7.90
N LEU A 288 13.74 7.17 8.18
CA LEU A 288 14.37 6.34 9.22
C LEU A 288 15.87 6.17 8.97
N ALA A 289 16.28 5.93 7.72
CA ALA A 289 17.69 5.87 7.35
C ALA A 289 18.45 7.19 7.58
N ALA A 290 17.77 8.34 7.55
CA ALA A 290 18.36 9.66 7.83
C ALA A 290 18.50 9.94 9.33
N VAL A 291 17.81 9.19 10.19
CA VAL A 291 17.78 9.37 11.64
C VAL A 291 18.26 8.11 12.38
N SER A 292 19.26 7.43 11.83
CA SER A 292 19.90 6.23 12.43
C SER A 292 18.86 5.15 12.78
N ASP A 293 17.99 4.81 11.83
CA ASP A 293 16.88 3.85 11.98
C ASP A 293 15.91 4.20 13.13
N GLY A 294 15.85 5.48 13.50
CA GLY A 294 14.98 6.02 14.55
C GLY A 294 15.71 6.36 15.87
N GLU A 295 16.94 5.89 16.08
CA GLU A 295 17.69 6.12 17.33
C GLU A 295 17.91 7.61 17.62
N ASP A 296 18.09 8.44 16.59
CA ASP A 296 18.25 9.89 16.73
C ASP A 296 16.96 10.61 17.20
N LEU A 297 15.80 9.96 17.17
CA LEU A 297 14.53 10.48 17.66
C LEU A 297 14.30 10.15 19.15
N ALA A 298 15.02 9.18 19.69
CA ALA A 298 14.91 8.78 21.08
C ALA A 298 15.31 9.91 22.03
N GLU A 299 14.98 9.77 23.31
CA GLU A 299 15.38 10.73 24.36
C GLU A 299 16.91 10.89 24.39
N GLY A 300 17.36 12.14 24.25
CA GLY A 300 18.80 12.48 24.15
C GLY A 300 19.40 12.30 22.76
N GLY A 301 18.67 11.82 21.78
CA GLY A 301 19.08 11.76 20.38
C GLY A 301 19.14 13.14 19.72
N LYS A 302 19.74 13.20 18.53
CA LYS A 302 19.97 14.46 17.80
C LYS A 302 18.67 15.19 17.44
N TYR A 303 17.61 14.45 17.20
CA TYR A 303 16.29 14.97 16.82
C TYR A 303 15.22 14.67 17.88
N ALA A 304 15.62 14.49 19.13
CA ALA A 304 14.68 14.31 20.23
C ALA A 304 13.69 15.49 20.29
N GLY A 305 12.40 15.17 20.34
CA GLY A 305 11.31 16.16 20.33
C GLY A 305 10.77 16.53 18.93
N LEU A 306 11.38 16.04 17.84
CA LEU A 306 10.78 16.13 16.52
C LEU A 306 9.52 15.24 16.47
N VAL A 307 8.38 15.83 16.08
CA VAL A 307 7.12 15.09 15.94
C VAL A 307 7.04 14.49 14.54
N VAL A 308 6.94 13.17 14.44
CA VAL A 308 6.93 12.49 13.15
C VAL A 308 5.64 11.69 12.99
N ALA A 309 4.98 11.86 11.85
CA ALA A 309 3.87 11.03 11.41
C ALA A 309 4.20 10.35 10.09
N GLY A 310 3.81 9.08 9.95
CA GLY A 310 3.98 8.33 8.72
C GLY A 310 2.67 8.11 7.97
N PHE A 311 2.79 7.44 6.85
CA PHE A 311 1.69 6.84 6.11
C PHE A 311 2.09 5.40 5.74
N ASP A 312 1.12 4.48 5.67
CA ASP A 312 1.32 3.04 5.56
C ASP A 312 1.76 2.39 6.91
N ALA A 313 2.18 1.13 6.92
CA ALA A 313 2.36 0.36 8.15
C ALA A 313 3.38 -0.79 8.05
N GLY A 314 4.48 -0.62 7.32
CA GLY A 314 5.54 -1.63 7.25
C GLY A 314 6.25 -1.88 8.60
N ALA A 315 6.98 -2.98 8.73
CA ALA A 315 7.59 -3.45 9.98
C ALA A 315 8.47 -2.40 10.68
N ALA A 316 9.32 -1.69 9.93
CA ALA A 316 10.20 -0.65 10.49
C ALA A 316 9.39 0.52 11.07
N GLN A 317 8.33 0.91 10.38
CA GLN A 317 7.43 1.98 10.80
C GLN A 317 6.64 1.61 12.05
N LYS A 318 6.08 0.39 12.11
CA LYS A 318 5.41 -0.12 13.30
C LYS A 318 6.35 -0.14 14.51
N ASN A 319 7.61 -0.54 14.30
CA ASN A 319 8.61 -0.46 15.37
C ASN A 319 8.82 0.98 15.84
N ALA A 320 8.98 1.93 14.93
CA ALA A 320 9.16 3.34 15.27
C ALA A 320 7.97 3.91 16.07
N VAL A 321 6.74 3.52 15.73
CA VAL A 321 5.52 3.87 16.48
C VAL A 321 5.55 3.23 17.88
N ARG A 322 5.83 1.92 18.01
CA ARG A 322 5.89 1.22 19.30
C ARG A 322 6.97 1.76 20.24
N GLN A 323 8.09 2.22 19.69
CA GLN A 323 9.17 2.87 20.45
C GLN A 323 8.85 4.32 20.86
N GLY A 324 7.74 4.88 20.36
CA GLY A 324 7.40 6.29 20.57
C GLY A 324 8.31 7.27 19.79
N TRP A 325 9.06 6.77 18.81
CA TRP A 325 9.86 7.60 17.90
C TRP A 325 8.99 8.34 16.89
N PHE A 326 7.91 7.69 16.44
CA PHE A 326 6.85 8.31 15.67
C PHE A 326 5.66 8.60 16.57
N TYR A 327 5.06 9.76 16.40
CA TYR A 327 3.81 10.15 17.06
C TYR A 327 2.67 9.22 16.64
N GLY A 328 2.70 8.76 15.39
CA GLY A 328 1.80 7.77 14.86
C GLY A 328 1.91 7.69 13.34
N SER A 329 0.95 7.04 12.72
CA SER A 329 0.86 6.91 11.28
C SER A 329 -0.57 6.69 10.81
N VAL A 330 -0.82 6.95 9.54
CA VAL A 330 -2.07 6.60 8.86
C VAL A 330 -1.86 5.31 8.09
N THR A 331 -2.69 4.29 8.31
CA THR A 331 -2.67 3.07 7.50
C THR A 331 -3.86 3.00 6.57
N GLN A 332 -3.70 2.29 5.48
CA GLN A 332 -4.72 1.94 4.50
C GLN A 332 -5.28 0.54 4.79
N ASP A 333 -6.16 0.05 3.93
CA ASP A 333 -6.54 -1.36 3.87
C ASP A 333 -6.03 -1.99 2.55
N PRO A 334 -4.74 -2.37 2.48
CA PRO A 334 -4.15 -2.90 1.26
C PRO A 334 -4.77 -4.24 0.83
N TYR A 335 -5.24 -5.05 1.79
CA TYR A 335 -5.94 -6.29 1.47
C TYR A 335 -7.24 -5.99 0.73
N GLN A 336 -8.05 -5.04 1.21
CA GLN A 336 -9.28 -4.65 0.53
C GLN A 336 -9.01 -3.94 -0.80
N ILE A 337 -7.94 -3.17 -0.92
CA ILE A 337 -7.53 -2.59 -2.21
C ILE A 337 -7.35 -3.70 -3.25
N GLY A 338 -6.57 -4.73 -2.92
CA GLY A 338 -6.34 -5.87 -3.82
C GLY A 338 -7.60 -6.69 -4.10
N TYR A 339 -8.37 -7.00 -3.06
CA TYR A 339 -9.63 -7.75 -3.19
C TYR A 339 -10.63 -7.03 -4.10
N LYS A 340 -10.86 -5.74 -3.84
CA LYS A 340 -11.80 -4.92 -4.60
C LYS A 340 -11.35 -4.67 -6.03
N ALA A 341 -10.05 -4.57 -6.29
CA ALA A 341 -9.52 -4.46 -7.65
C ALA A 341 -9.95 -5.65 -8.52
N VAL A 342 -9.80 -6.88 -8.00
CA VAL A 342 -10.21 -8.10 -8.72
C VAL A 342 -11.73 -8.23 -8.78
N GLU A 343 -12.45 -7.98 -7.69
CA GLU A 343 -13.93 -7.99 -7.66
C GLU A 343 -14.52 -7.07 -8.74
N LEU A 344 -14.06 -5.82 -8.80
CA LEU A 344 -14.52 -4.85 -9.80
C LEU A 344 -14.13 -5.26 -11.22
N ALA A 345 -12.93 -5.83 -11.42
CA ALA A 345 -12.48 -6.29 -12.71
C ALA A 345 -13.36 -7.46 -13.22
N VAL A 346 -13.74 -8.39 -12.35
CA VAL A 346 -14.69 -9.47 -12.69
C VAL A 346 -16.05 -8.91 -13.10
N LYS A 347 -16.60 -7.99 -12.32
CA LYS A 347 -17.89 -7.33 -12.62
C LYS A 347 -17.83 -6.59 -13.96
N ALA A 348 -16.78 -5.80 -14.19
CA ALA A 348 -16.60 -5.07 -15.44
C ALA A 348 -16.43 -6.00 -16.65
N ALA A 349 -15.69 -7.12 -16.51
CA ALA A 349 -15.55 -8.13 -17.54
C ALA A 349 -16.88 -8.79 -17.93
N ASN A 350 -17.81 -8.90 -16.96
CA ASN A 350 -19.16 -9.43 -17.17
C ASN A 350 -20.14 -8.36 -17.71
N GLY A 351 -19.70 -7.11 -17.90
CA GLY A 351 -20.53 -6.00 -18.37
C GLY A 351 -21.43 -5.40 -17.28
N GLU A 352 -21.16 -5.67 -16.02
CA GLU A 352 -21.84 -5.07 -14.89
C GLU A 352 -21.34 -3.62 -14.66
N ALA A 353 -22.23 -2.76 -14.16
CA ALA A 353 -21.83 -1.42 -13.74
C ALA A 353 -20.96 -1.49 -12.48
N VAL A 354 -19.88 -0.71 -12.48
CA VAL A 354 -18.95 -0.58 -11.35
C VAL A 354 -18.79 0.88 -10.98
N GLU A 355 -18.47 1.13 -9.72
CA GLU A 355 -18.24 2.47 -9.15
C GLU A 355 -16.96 2.44 -8.32
N ASP A 356 -16.38 3.62 -8.09
CA ASP A 356 -15.20 3.78 -7.24
C ASP A 356 -15.48 3.27 -5.82
N VAL A 357 -14.47 2.62 -5.24
CA VAL A 357 -14.53 2.10 -3.86
C VAL A 357 -13.44 2.76 -3.04
N ASP A 358 -13.85 3.55 -2.04
CA ASP A 358 -12.94 4.01 -0.98
C ASP A 358 -12.76 2.87 0.03
N THR A 359 -11.55 2.35 0.15
CA THR A 359 -11.19 1.30 1.10
C THR A 359 -10.89 1.83 2.50
N GLY A 360 -10.91 3.15 2.67
CA GLY A 360 -10.72 3.83 3.94
C GLY A 360 -9.27 3.95 4.39
N ALA A 361 -9.10 4.60 5.54
CA ALA A 361 -7.82 4.76 6.24
C ALA A 361 -8.07 4.92 7.73
N GLN A 362 -7.07 4.57 8.56
CA GLN A 362 -7.11 4.67 10.01
C GLN A 362 -5.81 5.26 10.55
N TRP A 363 -5.91 6.10 11.58
CA TRP A 363 -4.76 6.49 12.40
C TRP A 363 -4.39 5.39 13.37
N TYR A 364 -3.10 5.13 13.50
CA TYR A 364 -2.56 4.30 14.56
C TYR A 364 -1.35 4.95 15.24
N ASP A 365 -1.23 4.70 16.52
CA ASP A 365 -0.13 5.13 17.38
C ASP A 365 0.19 4.05 18.42
N ALA A 366 1.10 4.31 19.34
CA ALA A 366 1.51 3.35 20.36
C ALA A 366 0.36 2.88 21.27
N SER A 367 -0.73 3.64 21.36
CA SER A 367 -1.87 3.30 22.23
C SER A 367 -2.86 2.33 21.61
N ASN A 368 -2.93 2.25 20.26
CA ASN A 368 -3.94 1.47 19.56
C ASN A 368 -3.39 0.50 18.48
N ILE A 369 -2.07 0.49 18.23
CA ILE A 369 -1.47 -0.33 17.16
C ILE A 369 -1.74 -1.84 17.32
N ASP A 370 -1.98 -2.30 18.54
CA ASP A 370 -2.27 -3.69 18.86
C ASP A 370 -3.79 -3.95 19.04
N ASP A 371 -4.65 -2.96 18.81
CA ASP A 371 -6.10 -3.13 18.81
C ASP A 371 -6.53 -4.02 17.64
N GLU A 372 -7.52 -4.89 17.86
CA GLU A 372 -7.96 -5.91 16.90
C GLU A 372 -8.24 -5.31 15.49
N MET A 373 -8.89 -4.15 15.42
CA MET A 373 -9.22 -3.49 14.16
C MET A 373 -7.97 -2.95 13.45
N ILE A 374 -7.05 -2.36 14.18
CA ILE A 374 -5.81 -1.80 13.63
C ILE A 374 -4.84 -2.91 13.24
N ALA A 375 -4.74 -3.98 14.06
CA ALA A 375 -3.87 -5.11 13.80
C ALA A 375 -4.18 -5.82 12.46
N LEU A 376 -5.40 -5.71 11.95
CA LEU A 376 -5.80 -6.22 10.63
C LEU A 376 -5.31 -5.34 9.46
N LEU A 377 -5.02 -4.06 9.72
CA LEU A 377 -4.64 -3.08 8.71
C LEU A 377 -3.12 -2.86 8.63
N VAL A 378 -2.39 -3.28 9.67
CA VAL A 378 -0.94 -3.14 9.71
C VAL A 378 -0.27 -4.47 9.33
N TYR A 379 0.72 -4.43 8.47
CA TYR A 379 1.34 -5.60 7.84
C TYR A 379 2.84 -5.72 8.18
N ASP A 380 3.40 -6.92 7.99
CA ASP A 380 4.83 -7.23 8.21
C ASP A 380 5.50 -7.70 6.93
#